data_6bafa7c5d71f697e043a37fcbc0831d1
#
_entry.id   6bafa7c5d71f697e043a37fcbc0831d1
#
_cell.length_a   1.000
_cell.length_b   1.000
_cell.length_c   1.000
_cell.angle_alpha   90.00
_cell.angle_beta   90.00
_cell.angle_gamma   90.00
#
_symmetry.space_group_name_H-M   'P 1'
#
loop_
_entity.id
_entity.type
_entity.pdbx_description
1 polymer ?
#
loop_
_entity_poly.entity_id
_entity_poly.type
_entity_poly.pdbx_seq_one_letter_code
_entity_poly.pdbx_strand_id
1 'polypeptide(L)'
;PKKQRDVILYWTGEKKYKISYVNDYWVKNTYNTRFEWIINTLTRRYYDWWADKWHYDDFVVDMDCHLCNWHRLNLESLSVYLDWLNVWELSNMSVSKAITFLKSLKLSKSQEHISKKVMKNALERLDFLAWVWLDYMTISRRAWTLSWWEAQRIRLATQLWTRLEWIIYVLDEPSIWLHPRDNDMLIENLKKLRDIWNTLIVVEHDEDIMRECDHIIDIWPWAWVHWWQVVSEWTMQDIINDPNSVTWPYLNWNRKVLVPRWFRPSFDDLKKNWKVLEILWAKEHNLKNIDVTIPLSNFVVVTWVSGSWKSSLVNDILANYLANKLNRAKRTVWQFDEIKWLKNLDKTVIIDQSPIWKTPRSNPATYTWVFTAIRDVFAMSEEAQVRWFWPGRFSFNTREWRCDACDWDGVKKIEMHFLPPVYVECETCSWKRYNAETLTIKYKWKTVSDVLDMTVEESLEFFANHPKIVKILKVLDDVWLWYIRLWQSSNTLSWWESQRVKLATELAKRSTTKTFYILDEPTTWLHFQDVDKLLTILHSLVDKWNTVLVIEHNMDVIVNADHIIDIWPVWWDEWWQLMVEWKVEDIMKCKNSFTWQAIEKYVNKD
;
A
#
# COMPACT_ATOMS: atom_id res chain seq x y z
N PRO A 1 -14.75 34.58 23.29
CA PRO A 1 -14.30 34.42 24.66
C PRO A 1 -14.24 32.92 25.03
N LYS A 2 -13.28 32.50 25.87
CA LYS A 2 -13.02 31.09 26.23
C LYS A 2 -14.28 30.37 26.73
N LYS A 3 -15.06 31.02 27.57
CA LYS A 3 -16.35 30.53 28.10
C LYS A 3 -17.37 30.17 27.01
N GLN A 4 -17.46 30.97 25.93
CA GLN A 4 -18.40 30.66 24.83
C GLN A 4 -17.93 29.49 23.97
N ARG A 5 -16.63 29.40 23.74
CA ARG A 5 -16.03 28.26 23.05
C ARG A 5 -16.25 26.96 23.82
N ASP A 6 -16.05 26.98 25.15
CA ASP A 6 -16.20 25.83 26.00
C ASP A 6 -17.68 25.36 26.07
N VAL A 7 -18.63 26.31 26.00
CA VAL A 7 -20.06 26.03 25.86
C VAL A 7 -20.39 25.35 24.53
N ILE A 8 -19.74 25.67 23.43
CA ILE A 8 -19.96 25.05 22.11
C ILE A 8 -19.29 23.67 22.04
N LEU A 9 -18.13 23.49 22.64
CA LEU A 9 -17.37 22.27 22.57
C LEU A 9 -17.81 21.22 23.59
N TYR A 10 -18.02 21.65 24.83
CA TYR A 10 -18.33 20.80 25.98
C TYR A 10 -19.75 21.07 26.48
N TRP A 11 -20.29 20.37 27.34
CA TRP A 11 -21.68 20.37 27.76
C TRP A 11 -22.02 21.52 28.77
N THR A 12 -23.28 22.05 28.71
CA THR A 12 -23.80 23.06 29.67
C THR A 12 -24.89 22.50 30.60
N GLY A 13 -25.00 21.17 30.76
CA GLY A 13 -26.00 20.59 31.64
C GLY A 13 -27.39 20.39 30.98
N GLU A 14 -28.44 20.37 31.77
CA GLU A 14 -29.80 20.02 31.31
C GLU A 14 -30.56 21.15 30.63
N LYS A 15 -29.90 22.26 30.32
CA LYS A 15 -30.54 23.47 29.77
C LYS A 15 -31.09 23.21 28.37
N LYS A 16 -32.42 23.38 28.21
CA LYS A 16 -33.10 23.29 26.90
C LYS A 16 -33.07 24.66 26.21
N TYR A 17 -32.81 24.63 24.91
CA TYR A 17 -32.79 25.82 24.06
C TYR A 17 -33.98 25.78 23.10
N LYS A 18 -34.64 26.91 22.91
CA LYS A 18 -35.72 27.07 21.96
C LYS A 18 -35.10 27.40 20.59
N ILE A 19 -35.19 26.47 19.65
CA ILE A 19 -34.72 26.65 18.30
C ILE A 19 -35.92 26.96 17.41
N SER A 20 -35.80 28.02 16.61
CA SER A 20 -36.79 28.38 15.59
C SER A 20 -36.14 28.35 14.22
N TYR A 21 -36.70 27.63 13.28
CA TYR A 21 -36.26 27.62 11.90
C TYR A 21 -37.46 27.74 10.95
N VAL A 22 -37.20 28.25 9.78
CA VAL A 22 -38.20 28.34 8.70
C VAL A 22 -37.85 27.21 7.73
N ASN A 23 -38.82 26.32 7.45
CA ASN A 23 -38.66 25.25 6.46
C ASN A 23 -38.76 25.81 5.02
N ASP A 24 -38.50 24.98 4.03
CA ASP A 24 -38.55 25.33 2.61
C ASP A 24 -39.96 25.80 2.15
N TYR A 25 -40.98 25.55 2.94
CA TYR A 25 -42.37 26.03 2.73
C TYR A 25 -42.71 27.30 3.50
N TRP A 26 -41.71 28.06 4.00
CA TRP A 26 -41.85 29.31 4.77
C TRP A 26 -42.61 29.17 6.09
N VAL A 27 -42.78 27.93 6.60
CA VAL A 27 -43.46 27.72 7.91
C VAL A 27 -42.41 27.79 9.02
N LYS A 28 -42.66 28.67 9.99
CA LYS A 28 -41.81 28.82 11.16
C LYS A 28 -42.09 27.71 12.17
N ASN A 29 -41.18 26.80 12.30
CA ASN A 29 -41.23 25.73 13.29
C ASN A 29 -40.37 26.10 14.51
N THR A 30 -40.86 25.74 15.69
CA THR A 30 -40.17 26.01 16.96
C THR A 30 -40.22 24.81 17.83
N TYR A 31 -39.07 24.32 18.27
CA TYR A 31 -39.00 23.23 19.22
C TYR A 31 -37.95 23.46 20.29
N ASN A 32 -38.16 22.86 21.46
CA ASN A 32 -37.24 22.95 22.58
C ASN A 32 -36.38 21.68 22.59
N THR A 33 -35.07 21.83 22.34
CA THR A 33 -34.14 20.72 22.37
C THR A 33 -32.96 20.99 23.25
N ARG A 34 -32.31 19.93 23.70
CA ARG A 34 -30.97 20.05 24.29
C ARG A 34 -29.99 20.15 23.12
N PHE A 35 -29.10 21.11 23.18
CA PHE A 35 -28.07 21.21 22.16
C PHE A 35 -27.06 20.08 22.37
N GLU A 36 -26.93 19.20 21.39
CA GLU A 36 -25.94 18.14 21.42
C GLU A 36 -24.61 18.73 20.94
N TRP A 37 -23.67 18.81 21.85
CA TRP A 37 -22.40 19.53 21.67
C TRP A 37 -21.52 18.85 20.62
N ILE A 38 -20.65 19.63 19.99
CA ILE A 38 -19.82 19.17 18.86
C ILE A 38 -19.02 17.92 19.25
N ILE A 39 -18.34 17.95 20.38
CA ILE A 39 -17.52 16.81 20.83
C ILE A 39 -18.38 15.58 21.10
N ASN A 40 -19.50 15.71 21.80
CA ASN A 40 -20.37 14.56 22.08
C ASN A 40 -21.00 13.99 20.80
N THR A 41 -21.41 14.85 19.88
CA THR A 41 -21.93 14.45 18.57
C THR A 41 -20.86 13.72 17.76
N LEU A 42 -19.63 14.26 17.71
CA LEU A 42 -18.50 13.62 17.02
C LEU A 42 -18.14 12.30 17.67
N THR A 43 -18.05 12.25 19.00
CA THR A 43 -17.74 11.03 19.76
C THR A 43 -18.79 9.95 19.50
N ARG A 44 -20.07 10.29 19.59
CA ARG A 44 -21.15 9.36 19.29
C ARG A 44 -21.05 8.87 17.84
N ARG A 45 -20.91 9.76 16.87
CA ARG A 45 -20.76 9.36 15.45
C ARG A 45 -19.52 8.52 15.20
N TYR A 46 -18.43 8.78 15.88
CA TYR A 46 -17.20 8.01 15.78
C TYR A 46 -17.37 6.57 16.31
N TYR A 47 -18.17 6.39 17.40
CA TYR A 47 -18.38 5.07 18.00
C TYR A 47 -19.61 4.34 17.44
N ASP A 48 -20.69 5.06 17.09
CA ASP A 48 -21.96 4.46 16.70
C ASP A 48 -22.05 4.15 15.19
N TRP A 49 -21.31 4.86 14.35
CA TRP A 49 -21.39 4.72 12.90
C TRP A 49 -20.06 4.23 12.29
N TRP A 50 -19.93 2.95 12.15
CA TRP A 50 -18.80 2.29 11.50
C TRP A 50 -18.53 2.78 10.06
N ALA A 51 -19.55 3.22 9.34
CA ALA A 51 -19.45 3.65 7.94
C ALA A 51 -18.73 4.98 7.75
N ASP A 52 -18.76 5.89 8.73
CA ASP A 52 -18.20 7.24 8.62
C ASP A 52 -16.96 7.47 9.49
N LYS A 53 -16.46 6.44 10.15
CA LYS A 53 -15.32 6.53 11.08
C LYS A 53 -14.10 7.19 10.45
N TRP A 54 -13.76 6.84 9.22
CA TRP A 54 -12.62 7.39 8.48
C TRP A 54 -12.71 8.90 8.21
N HIS A 55 -13.93 9.49 8.20
CA HIS A 55 -14.12 10.93 8.08
C HIS A 55 -13.71 11.70 9.34
N TYR A 56 -13.67 11.01 10.47
CA TYR A 56 -13.37 11.60 11.76
C TYR A 56 -11.97 11.22 12.27
N ASP A 57 -11.30 10.26 11.65
CA ASP A 57 -9.95 9.82 12.05
C ASP A 57 -8.94 10.97 12.05
N ASP A 58 -9.05 11.91 11.11
CA ASP A 58 -8.20 13.10 11.03
C ASP A 58 -8.38 14.08 12.22
N PHE A 59 -9.48 13.95 12.96
CA PHE A 59 -9.82 14.80 14.10
C PHE A 59 -9.63 14.11 15.45
N VAL A 60 -9.28 12.83 15.45
CA VAL A 60 -9.06 12.01 16.64
C VAL A 60 -7.58 11.77 16.82
N VAL A 61 -7.07 12.10 18.00
CA VAL A 61 -5.67 11.88 18.37
C VAL A 61 -5.65 10.93 19.56
N ASP A 62 -4.86 9.86 19.48
CA ASP A 62 -4.59 8.99 20.60
C ASP A 62 -3.77 9.76 21.65
N MET A 63 -4.29 9.83 22.85
CA MET A 63 -3.60 10.46 23.99
C MET A 63 -3.32 9.44 25.08
N ASP A 64 -2.23 9.67 25.79
CA ASP A 64 -1.88 8.84 26.93
C ASP A 64 -2.97 8.89 27.99
N CYS A 65 -3.33 7.74 28.53
CA CYS A 65 -4.28 7.67 29.63
C CYS A 65 -3.68 8.32 30.88
N HIS A 66 -4.27 9.38 31.38
CA HIS A 66 -3.81 10.12 32.55
C HIS A 66 -3.78 9.31 33.86
N LEU A 67 -4.47 8.14 33.89
CA LEU A 67 -4.49 7.24 35.06
C LEU A 67 -3.34 6.23 35.00
N CYS A 68 -3.06 5.64 33.86
CA CYS A 68 -2.06 4.59 33.74
C CYS A 68 -0.84 4.96 32.89
N ASN A 69 -0.76 6.19 32.34
CA ASN A 69 0.36 6.66 31.53
C ASN A 69 0.88 5.61 30.54
N TRP A 70 -0.01 5.05 29.73
CA TRP A 70 0.27 3.96 28.79
C TRP A 70 0.57 2.57 29.40
N HIS A 71 0.73 2.43 30.71
CA HIS A 71 1.08 1.14 31.32
C HIS A 71 0.00 0.07 31.13
N ARG A 72 -1.26 0.46 30.87
CA ARG A 72 -2.44 -0.42 30.66
C ARG A 72 -2.78 -1.32 31.86
N LEU A 73 -1.98 -1.30 32.91
CA LEU A 73 -2.08 -2.12 34.08
C LEU A 73 -2.30 -1.24 35.31
N ASN A 74 -2.87 -1.82 36.37
CA ASN A 74 -2.98 -1.16 37.66
C ASN A 74 -1.63 -1.14 38.39
N LEU A 75 -1.51 -0.30 39.40
CA LEU A 75 -0.25 -0.13 40.16
C LEU A 75 0.18 -1.41 40.87
N GLU A 76 -0.76 -2.24 41.32
CA GLU A 76 -0.47 -3.51 41.99
C GLU A 76 0.25 -4.48 41.03
N SER A 77 -0.26 -4.61 39.79
CA SER A 77 0.37 -5.45 38.78
C SER A 77 1.74 -4.94 38.35
N LEU A 78 1.92 -3.60 38.31
CA LEU A 78 3.22 -2.98 38.00
C LEU A 78 4.24 -3.09 39.14
N SER A 79 3.79 -3.38 40.38
CA SER A 79 4.67 -3.57 41.53
C SER A 79 5.32 -4.96 41.59
N VAL A 80 4.99 -5.85 40.63
CA VAL A 80 5.61 -7.17 40.53
C VAL A 80 6.81 -7.08 39.59
N TYR A 81 7.99 -7.41 40.10
CA TYR A 81 9.25 -7.33 39.36
C TYR A 81 9.81 -8.72 39.11
N LEU A 82 10.37 -8.90 37.92
CA LEU A 82 11.25 -10.00 37.57
C LEU A 82 12.65 -9.46 37.46
N ASP A 83 13.49 -9.72 38.48
CA ASP A 83 14.74 -9.01 38.70
C ASP A 83 14.50 -7.50 38.87
N TRP A 84 14.87 -6.66 37.92
CA TRP A 84 14.69 -5.20 37.95
C TRP A 84 13.61 -4.67 37.00
N LEU A 85 12.93 -5.55 36.24
CA LEU A 85 11.89 -5.16 35.28
C LEU A 85 10.50 -5.59 35.73
N ASN A 86 9.50 -4.73 35.55
CA ASN A 86 8.10 -5.09 35.62
C ASN A 86 7.60 -5.63 34.27
N VAL A 87 6.38 -6.16 34.24
CA VAL A 87 5.80 -6.78 33.03
C VAL A 87 5.61 -5.79 31.88
N TRP A 88 5.35 -4.51 32.16
CA TRP A 88 5.21 -3.48 31.14
C TRP A 88 6.55 -3.12 30.52
N GLU A 89 7.58 -2.93 31.32
CA GLU A 89 8.95 -2.66 30.86
C GLU A 89 9.48 -3.80 30.00
N LEU A 90 9.29 -5.05 30.44
CA LEU A 90 9.64 -6.22 29.64
C LEU A 90 8.88 -6.27 28.31
N SER A 91 7.57 -5.94 28.32
CA SER A 91 6.75 -5.96 27.12
C SER A 91 7.11 -4.84 26.14
N ASN A 92 7.68 -3.74 26.61
CA ASN A 92 8.14 -2.62 25.78
C ASN A 92 9.55 -2.80 25.22
N MET A 93 10.27 -3.80 25.64
CA MET A 93 11.54 -4.16 25.03
C MET A 93 11.32 -4.77 23.65
N SER A 94 12.31 -4.64 22.76
CA SER A 94 12.35 -5.43 21.54
C SER A 94 12.45 -6.92 21.87
N VAL A 95 11.95 -7.76 20.96
CA VAL A 95 11.98 -9.23 21.12
C VAL A 95 13.41 -9.70 21.38
N SER A 96 14.43 -9.15 20.68
CA SER A 96 15.84 -9.49 20.86
C SER A 96 16.35 -9.16 22.28
N LYS A 97 16.02 -7.98 22.81
CA LYS A 97 16.35 -7.60 24.18
C LYS A 97 15.65 -8.45 25.23
N ALA A 98 14.37 -8.75 24.99
CA ALA A 98 13.59 -9.61 25.88
C ALA A 98 14.20 -11.04 25.96
N ILE A 99 14.62 -11.60 24.81
CA ILE A 99 15.33 -12.89 24.77
C ILE A 99 16.63 -12.82 25.58
N THR A 100 17.44 -11.79 25.35
CA THR A 100 18.71 -11.61 26.04
C THR A 100 18.51 -11.47 27.56
N PHE A 101 17.52 -10.65 27.96
CA PHE A 101 17.17 -10.48 29.37
C PHE A 101 16.73 -11.81 30.01
N LEU A 102 15.79 -12.53 29.40
CA LEU A 102 15.27 -13.79 29.92
C LEU A 102 16.38 -14.86 30.04
N LYS A 103 17.31 -14.91 29.08
CA LYS A 103 18.49 -15.82 29.12
C LYS A 103 19.51 -15.42 30.18
N SER A 104 19.58 -14.15 30.59
CA SER A 104 20.53 -13.62 31.58
C SER A 104 20.06 -13.75 33.05
N LEU A 105 18.79 -14.10 33.30
CA LEU A 105 18.20 -14.18 34.61
C LEU A 105 18.93 -15.18 35.52
N LYS A 106 19.31 -14.73 36.70
CA LYS A 106 19.93 -15.57 37.74
C LYS A 106 18.83 -16.06 38.70
N LEU A 107 18.33 -17.26 38.46
CA LEU A 107 17.30 -17.89 39.28
C LEU A 107 17.91 -18.82 40.33
N SER A 108 17.28 -18.93 41.50
CA SER A 108 17.57 -19.96 42.47
C SER A 108 17.14 -21.34 41.96
N LYS A 109 17.74 -22.42 42.46
CA LYS A 109 17.39 -23.79 42.05
C LYS A 109 15.87 -24.12 42.12
N SER A 110 15.18 -23.58 43.11
CA SER A 110 13.73 -23.73 43.26
C SER A 110 12.97 -22.97 42.19
N GLN A 111 13.35 -21.71 41.94
CA GLN A 111 12.73 -20.87 40.89
C GLN A 111 13.01 -21.44 39.51
N GLU A 112 14.21 -21.94 39.26
CA GLU A 112 14.56 -22.60 37.99
C GLU A 112 13.67 -23.81 37.72
N HIS A 113 13.44 -24.65 38.75
CA HIS A 113 12.55 -25.81 38.59
C HIS A 113 11.11 -25.42 38.28
N ILE A 114 10.57 -24.40 38.95
CA ILE A 114 9.21 -23.89 38.76
C ILE A 114 9.07 -23.23 37.38
N SER A 115 10.02 -22.39 37.00
CA SER A 115 9.95 -21.58 35.77
C SER A 115 10.36 -22.34 34.49
N LYS A 116 11.04 -23.49 34.60
CA LYS A 116 11.62 -24.22 33.48
C LYS A 116 10.70 -24.38 32.26
N LYS A 117 9.46 -24.83 32.49
CA LYS A 117 8.49 -25.05 31.42
C LYS A 117 7.98 -23.74 30.82
N VAL A 118 7.72 -22.73 31.65
CA VAL A 118 7.24 -21.41 31.24
C VAL A 118 8.35 -20.68 30.47
N MET A 119 9.56 -20.66 30.99
CA MET A 119 10.72 -20.05 30.35
C MET A 119 11.02 -20.67 29.00
N LYS A 120 11.00 -22.01 28.93
CA LYS A 120 11.17 -22.72 27.67
C LYS A 120 10.15 -22.27 26.63
N ASN A 121 8.86 -22.29 26.96
CA ASN A 121 7.78 -21.88 26.06
C ASN A 121 7.86 -20.40 25.67
N ALA A 122 8.21 -19.53 26.62
CA ALA A 122 8.35 -18.09 26.35
C ALA A 122 9.53 -17.83 25.40
N LEU A 123 10.70 -18.41 25.65
CA LEU A 123 11.86 -18.28 24.79
C LEU A 123 11.63 -18.86 23.40
N GLU A 124 11.03 -20.04 23.29
CA GLU A 124 10.70 -20.65 21.99
C GLU A 124 9.81 -19.71 21.15
N ARG A 125 8.76 -19.10 21.75
CA ARG A 125 7.89 -18.16 21.04
C ARG A 125 8.60 -16.88 20.62
N LEU A 126 9.45 -16.34 21.48
CA LEU A 126 10.25 -15.15 21.16
C LEU A 126 11.32 -15.45 20.10
N ASP A 127 11.97 -16.61 20.20
CA ASP A 127 12.94 -17.05 19.20
C ASP A 127 12.27 -17.22 17.83
N PHE A 128 11.01 -17.72 17.75
CA PHE A 128 10.26 -17.77 16.48
C PHE A 128 9.92 -16.39 15.92
N LEU A 129 9.59 -15.41 16.78
CA LEU A 129 9.39 -14.03 16.33
C LEU A 129 10.69 -13.43 15.78
N ALA A 130 11.80 -13.66 16.47
CA ALA A 130 13.11 -13.24 15.99
C ALA A 130 13.48 -13.93 14.67
N TRP A 131 13.10 -15.19 14.51
CA TRP A 131 13.37 -15.99 13.33
C TRP A 131 12.63 -15.54 12.06
N VAL A 132 11.46 -14.86 12.21
CA VAL A 132 10.72 -14.21 11.12
C VAL A 132 11.03 -12.72 11.00
N TRP A 133 12.18 -12.25 11.50
CA TRP A 133 12.66 -10.85 11.47
C TRP A 133 11.73 -9.86 12.17
N LEU A 134 11.07 -10.27 13.22
CA LEU A 134 10.30 -9.39 14.09
C LEU A 134 11.01 -9.15 15.43
N ASP A 135 12.31 -9.35 15.48
CA ASP A 135 13.16 -9.17 16.65
C ASP A 135 13.27 -7.71 17.13
N TYR A 136 13.09 -6.75 16.21
CA TYR A 136 12.99 -5.32 16.50
C TYR A 136 11.67 -4.92 17.15
N MET A 137 10.62 -5.72 16.98
CA MET A 137 9.28 -5.38 17.42
C MET A 137 9.12 -5.53 18.94
N THR A 138 8.32 -4.63 19.55
CA THR A 138 7.96 -4.75 20.95
C THR A 138 6.72 -5.64 21.13
N ILE A 139 6.70 -6.45 22.19
CA ILE A 139 5.55 -7.34 22.48
C ILE A 139 4.29 -6.53 22.76
N SER A 140 4.42 -5.33 23.32
CA SER A 140 3.31 -4.41 23.63
C SER A 140 2.69 -3.73 22.42
N ARG A 141 3.26 -3.89 21.22
CA ARG A 141 2.81 -3.21 20.00
C ARG A 141 1.37 -3.60 19.65
N ARG A 142 0.59 -2.61 19.30
CA ARG A 142 -0.83 -2.78 18.99
C ARG A 142 -1.00 -3.47 17.63
N ALA A 143 -1.90 -4.45 17.53
CA ALA A 143 -2.13 -5.22 16.31
C ALA A 143 -2.54 -4.36 15.10
N TRP A 144 -3.30 -3.29 15.29
CA TRP A 144 -3.72 -2.40 14.20
C TRP A 144 -2.62 -1.43 13.72
N THR A 145 -1.49 -1.33 14.44
CA THR A 145 -0.30 -0.59 13.99
C THR A 145 0.66 -1.47 13.21
N LEU A 146 0.38 -2.76 13.12
CA LEU A 146 1.16 -3.68 12.32
C LEU A 146 0.88 -3.44 10.85
N SER A 147 1.93 -3.40 10.06
CA SER A 147 1.81 -3.50 8.62
C SER A 147 1.25 -4.88 8.23
N TRP A 148 0.67 -4.97 7.04
CA TRP A 148 0.12 -6.24 6.56
C TRP A 148 1.16 -7.36 6.57
N TRP A 149 2.38 -7.07 6.15
CA TRP A 149 3.50 -8.02 6.11
C TRP A 149 4.00 -8.43 7.51
N GLU A 150 4.04 -7.51 8.49
CA GLU A 150 4.34 -7.87 9.89
C GLU A 150 3.30 -8.85 10.43
N ALA A 151 2.02 -8.60 10.13
CA ALA A 151 0.93 -9.51 10.52
C ALA A 151 1.05 -10.87 9.82
N GLN A 152 1.45 -10.93 8.54
CA GLN A 152 1.69 -12.16 7.81
C GLN A 152 2.84 -12.97 8.43
N ARG A 153 3.94 -12.31 8.77
CA ARG A 153 5.09 -12.97 9.44
C ARG A 153 4.75 -13.48 10.83
N ILE A 154 3.93 -12.77 11.60
CA ILE A 154 3.43 -13.28 12.90
C ILE A 154 2.61 -14.55 12.68
N ARG A 155 1.77 -14.60 11.65
CA ARG A 155 1.01 -15.81 11.30
C ARG A 155 1.96 -16.95 10.92
N LEU A 156 2.97 -16.68 10.09
CA LEU A 156 4.00 -17.66 9.72
C LEU A 156 4.73 -18.18 10.97
N ALA A 157 5.20 -17.29 11.86
CA ALA A 157 5.82 -17.67 13.11
C ALA A 157 4.93 -18.57 13.97
N THR A 158 3.62 -18.26 14.03
CA THR A 158 2.65 -19.06 14.78
C THR A 158 2.51 -20.48 14.19
N GLN A 159 2.50 -20.62 12.87
CA GLN A 159 2.42 -21.92 12.21
C GLN A 159 3.70 -22.74 12.44
N LEU A 160 4.87 -22.11 12.32
CA LEU A 160 6.17 -22.73 12.58
C LEU A 160 6.28 -23.25 14.02
N TRP A 161 5.74 -22.47 14.98
CA TRP A 161 5.78 -22.88 16.39
C TRP A 161 4.98 -24.13 16.68
N THR A 162 3.88 -24.41 15.93
CA THR A 162 3.03 -25.61 16.15
C THR A 162 3.75 -26.91 15.86
N ARG A 163 4.84 -26.87 15.06
CA ARG A 163 5.63 -28.03 14.61
C ARG A 163 4.75 -29.20 14.14
N LEU A 164 3.69 -28.85 13.43
CA LEU A 164 2.80 -29.87 12.88
C LEU A 164 3.50 -30.59 11.72
N GLU A 165 3.32 -31.90 11.66
CA GLU A 165 3.85 -32.76 10.61
C GLU A 165 2.72 -33.21 9.69
N TRP A 166 3.04 -33.56 8.44
CA TRP A 166 2.08 -34.06 7.42
C TRP A 166 0.99 -33.04 7.06
N ILE A 167 1.33 -31.78 7.05
CA ILE A 167 0.41 -30.68 6.72
C ILE A 167 0.82 -30.06 5.39
N ILE A 168 -0.18 -29.55 4.66
CA ILE A 168 0.02 -28.70 3.49
C ILE A 168 -0.02 -27.24 3.96
N TYR A 169 1.09 -26.52 3.76
CA TYR A 169 1.17 -25.07 3.94
C TYR A 169 1.05 -24.40 2.60
N VAL A 170 0.15 -23.44 2.49
CA VAL A 170 0.03 -22.59 1.31
C VAL A 170 0.49 -21.19 1.71
N LEU A 171 1.55 -20.72 1.08
CA LEU A 171 2.17 -19.42 1.32
C LEU A 171 2.04 -18.56 0.07
N ASP A 172 1.54 -17.36 0.24
CA ASP A 172 1.36 -16.38 -0.82
C ASP A 172 2.42 -15.29 -0.67
N GLU A 173 3.40 -15.28 -1.57
CA GLU A 173 4.53 -14.36 -1.64
C GLU A 173 5.20 -14.06 -0.29
N PRO A 174 5.76 -15.05 0.39
CA PRO A 174 6.39 -14.84 1.68
C PRO A 174 7.67 -13.99 1.62
N SER A 175 8.33 -13.85 0.45
CA SER A 175 9.51 -13.01 0.22
C SER A 175 9.20 -11.53 0.10
N ILE A 176 7.94 -11.18 -0.04
CA ILE A 176 7.53 -9.80 -0.29
C ILE A 176 8.10 -8.85 0.77
N TRP A 177 8.70 -7.74 0.37
CA TRP A 177 9.29 -6.72 1.25
C TRP A 177 10.56 -7.18 1.99
N LEU A 178 11.12 -8.32 1.61
CA LEU A 178 12.39 -8.76 2.13
C LEU A 178 13.54 -8.14 1.33
N HIS A 179 14.55 -7.71 2.05
CA HIS A 179 15.83 -7.44 1.40
C HIS A 179 16.45 -8.80 0.98
N PRO A 180 17.21 -8.87 -0.14
CA PRO A 180 17.82 -10.12 -0.60
C PRO A 180 18.59 -10.91 0.46
N ARG A 181 19.22 -10.22 1.41
CA ARG A 181 19.87 -10.85 2.57
C ARG A 181 18.91 -11.69 3.42
N ASP A 182 17.68 -11.19 3.57
CA ASP A 182 16.69 -11.82 4.43
C ASP A 182 16.02 -13.01 3.71
N ASN A 183 16.04 -13.04 2.36
CA ASN A 183 15.54 -14.17 1.58
C ASN A 183 16.30 -15.47 1.85
N ASP A 184 17.62 -15.42 1.97
CA ASP A 184 18.44 -16.61 2.25
C ASP A 184 17.97 -17.32 3.55
N MET A 185 17.66 -16.56 4.59
CA MET A 185 17.14 -17.13 5.83
C MET A 185 15.70 -17.62 5.72
N LEU A 186 14.85 -16.95 4.94
CA LEU A 186 13.49 -17.40 4.65
C LEU A 186 13.53 -18.78 3.96
N ILE A 187 14.36 -18.92 2.94
CA ILE A 187 14.57 -20.17 2.20
C ILE A 187 15.01 -21.30 3.15
N GLU A 188 16.00 -21.02 4.02
CA GLU A 188 16.44 -22.01 5.01
C GLU A 188 15.30 -22.44 5.94
N ASN A 189 14.43 -21.51 6.30
CA ASN A 189 13.30 -21.77 7.18
C ASN A 189 12.20 -22.58 6.49
N LEU A 190 11.91 -22.28 5.24
CA LEU A 190 10.98 -23.05 4.42
C LEU A 190 11.48 -24.47 4.22
N LYS A 191 12.80 -24.67 3.97
CA LYS A 191 13.41 -26.00 3.90
C LYS A 191 13.27 -26.79 5.20
N LYS A 192 13.49 -26.15 6.36
CA LYS A 192 13.28 -26.79 7.67
C LYS A 192 11.84 -27.23 7.88
N LEU A 193 10.84 -26.45 7.41
CA LEU A 193 9.43 -26.85 7.45
C LEU A 193 9.14 -28.04 6.56
N ARG A 194 9.71 -28.07 5.35
CA ARG A 194 9.59 -29.21 4.42
C ARG A 194 10.19 -30.46 5.05
N ASP A 195 11.37 -30.37 5.62
CA ASP A 195 12.15 -31.48 6.15
C ASP A 195 11.48 -32.19 7.35
N ILE A 196 10.42 -31.58 7.92
CA ILE A 196 9.55 -32.21 8.94
C ILE A 196 8.35 -32.94 8.29
N TRP A 197 8.49 -33.42 7.07
CA TRP A 197 7.44 -34.13 6.31
C TRP A 197 6.21 -33.30 5.95
N ASN A 198 6.36 -32.01 5.77
CA ASN A 198 5.30 -31.13 5.30
C ASN A 198 5.40 -30.88 3.78
N THR A 199 4.27 -30.58 3.17
CA THR A 199 4.21 -30.10 1.80
C THR A 199 4.06 -28.59 1.82
N LEU A 200 4.93 -27.88 1.10
CA LEU A 200 4.86 -26.42 0.97
C LEU A 200 4.46 -26.07 -0.46
N ILE A 201 3.37 -25.32 -0.59
CA ILE A 201 2.96 -24.70 -1.85
C ILE A 201 3.23 -23.21 -1.68
N VAL A 202 4.15 -22.67 -2.47
CA VAL A 202 4.56 -21.26 -2.38
C VAL A 202 4.26 -20.59 -3.70
N VAL A 203 3.48 -19.52 -3.67
CA VAL A 203 3.28 -18.64 -4.82
C VAL A 203 4.36 -17.58 -4.73
N GLU A 204 5.22 -17.49 -5.74
CA GLU A 204 6.39 -16.59 -5.70
C GLU A 204 6.81 -16.05 -7.06
N HIS A 205 7.48 -14.89 -7.01
CA HIS A 205 8.12 -14.25 -8.15
C HIS A 205 9.62 -14.01 -7.90
N ASP A 206 10.12 -14.33 -6.71
CA ASP A 206 11.53 -14.18 -6.35
C ASP A 206 12.39 -15.30 -6.94
N GLU A 207 13.45 -14.93 -7.65
CA GLU A 207 14.35 -15.87 -8.33
C GLU A 207 15.05 -16.80 -7.35
N ASP A 208 15.54 -16.28 -6.22
CA ASP A 208 16.33 -17.06 -5.26
C ASP A 208 15.45 -18.16 -4.64
N ILE A 209 14.17 -17.88 -4.37
CA ILE A 209 13.21 -18.89 -3.87
C ILE A 209 12.89 -19.92 -4.97
N MET A 210 12.64 -19.46 -6.21
CA MET A 210 12.36 -20.39 -7.33
C MET A 210 13.51 -21.35 -7.58
N ARG A 211 14.76 -20.89 -7.46
CA ARG A 211 15.95 -21.75 -7.65
C ARG A 211 16.10 -22.84 -6.59
N GLU A 212 15.55 -22.63 -5.41
CA GLU A 212 15.67 -23.55 -4.27
C GLU A 212 14.44 -24.45 -4.09
N CYS A 213 13.44 -24.36 -4.98
CA CYS A 213 12.27 -25.22 -4.98
C CYS A 213 12.58 -26.62 -5.54
N ASP A 214 11.94 -27.64 -4.99
CA ASP A 214 12.04 -29.02 -5.48
C ASP A 214 11.24 -29.22 -6.79
N HIS A 215 10.13 -28.49 -6.94
CA HIS A 215 9.22 -28.56 -8.08
C HIS A 215 8.63 -27.18 -8.38
N ILE A 216 8.58 -26.80 -9.64
CA ILE A 216 8.03 -25.53 -10.11
C ILE A 216 6.87 -25.83 -11.07
N ILE A 217 5.80 -25.05 -10.93
CA ILE A 217 4.65 -25.05 -11.84
C ILE A 217 4.53 -23.63 -12.39
N ASP A 218 4.89 -23.46 -13.66
CA ASP A 218 4.78 -22.19 -14.37
C ASP A 218 3.38 -22.07 -14.98
N ILE A 219 2.57 -21.20 -14.37
CA ILE A 219 1.18 -20.99 -14.77
C ILE A 219 1.11 -19.65 -15.49
N TRP A 220 0.79 -19.70 -16.77
CA TRP A 220 0.74 -18.53 -17.62
C TRP A 220 -0.28 -18.67 -18.74
N PRO A 221 -0.53 -17.62 -19.42
CA PRO A 221 -1.08 -16.29 -19.12
C PRO A 221 -2.47 -16.22 -19.68
N TRP A 222 -3.11 -15.22 -19.64
CA TRP A 222 -4.39 -14.81 -20.19
C TRP A 222 -5.44 -14.78 -19.09
N ALA A 223 -5.13 -13.90 -18.13
CA ALA A 223 -5.93 -13.62 -16.96
C ALA A 223 -7.42 -13.51 -17.25
N TRP A 224 -8.22 -14.10 -16.39
CA TRP A 224 -9.67 -13.96 -16.19
C TRP A 224 -10.62 -14.25 -17.36
N VAL A 225 -10.28 -13.93 -18.61
CA VAL A 225 -11.14 -14.16 -19.80
C VAL A 225 -10.69 -15.41 -20.56
N HIS A 226 -9.41 -15.71 -20.53
CA HIS A 226 -8.80 -16.88 -21.14
C HIS A 226 -8.31 -17.81 -20.03
N TRP A 227 -8.49 -19.09 -20.18
CA TRP A 227 -8.17 -20.10 -19.16
C TRP A 227 -6.69 -20.11 -18.78
N TRP A 228 -6.42 -20.18 -17.49
CA TRP A 228 -5.08 -20.44 -16.99
C TRP A 228 -4.58 -21.79 -17.48
N GLN A 229 -3.38 -21.84 -18.01
CA GLN A 229 -2.75 -23.07 -18.46
C GLN A 229 -1.42 -23.22 -17.74
N VAL A 230 -1.11 -24.45 -17.33
CA VAL A 230 0.24 -24.82 -16.94
C VAL A 230 1.06 -24.82 -18.22
N VAL A 231 2.01 -23.90 -18.32
CA VAL A 231 2.87 -23.72 -19.50
C VAL A 231 4.06 -24.63 -19.41
N SER A 232 4.63 -24.76 -18.22
CA SER A 232 5.76 -25.62 -17.93
C SER A 232 5.70 -26.10 -16.48
N GLU A 233 6.15 -27.31 -16.23
CA GLU A 233 6.23 -27.89 -14.88
C GLU A 233 7.46 -28.78 -14.78
N TRP A 234 7.99 -28.99 -13.59
CA TRP A 234 9.03 -29.90 -13.14
C TRP A 234 10.16 -29.21 -12.38
N THR A 235 11.41 -29.59 -12.64
CA THR A 235 12.56 -29.00 -11.95
C THR A 235 12.94 -27.64 -12.56
N MET A 236 13.73 -26.88 -11.83
CA MET A 236 14.27 -25.61 -12.33
C MET A 236 14.98 -25.78 -13.67
N GLN A 237 15.71 -26.89 -13.86
CA GLN A 237 16.44 -27.17 -15.10
C GLN A 237 15.50 -27.44 -16.28
N ASP A 238 14.36 -28.06 -16.04
CA ASP A 238 13.36 -28.30 -17.08
C ASP A 238 12.70 -27.00 -17.51
N ILE A 239 12.37 -26.13 -16.58
CA ILE A 239 11.81 -24.78 -16.84
C ILE A 239 12.79 -23.93 -17.66
N ILE A 240 14.08 -23.93 -17.32
CA ILE A 240 15.12 -23.20 -18.05
C ILE A 240 15.26 -23.67 -19.50
N ASN A 241 14.98 -24.91 -19.77
CA ASN A 241 15.11 -25.50 -21.11
C ASN A 241 13.81 -25.49 -21.92
N ASP A 242 12.68 -25.12 -21.32
CA ASP A 242 11.38 -25.09 -21.99
C ASP A 242 11.17 -23.79 -22.76
N PRO A 243 11.11 -23.77 -24.09
CA PRO A 243 10.91 -22.59 -24.89
C PRO A 243 9.52 -21.95 -24.73
N ASN A 244 8.56 -22.68 -24.14
CA ASN A 244 7.21 -22.16 -23.91
C ASN A 244 7.10 -21.40 -22.59
N SER A 245 8.02 -21.59 -21.64
CA SER A 245 8.02 -20.86 -20.38
C SER A 245 8.32 -19.38 -20.61
N VAL A 246 7.51 -18.52 -20.04
CA VAL A 246 7.71 -17.05 -20.09
C VAL A 246 8.73 -16.61 -19.04
N THR A 247 8.89 -17.42 -18.00
CA THR A 247 9.79 -17.16 -16.87
C THR A 247 11.25 -17.51 -17.20
N TRP A 248 11.49 -18.52 -18.04
CA TRP A 248 12.84 -19.03 -18.34
C TRP A 248 13.83 -17.99 -18.91
N PRO A 249 13.45 -17.04 -19.81
CA PRO A 249 14.42 -16.09 -20.36
C PRO A 249 15.06 -15.21 -19.30
N TYR A 250 14.35 -14.97 -18.20
CA TYR A 250 14.82 -14.18 -17.07
C TYR A 250 15.68 -15.03 -16.12
N LEU A 251 15.30 -16.28 -15.89
CA LEU A 251 16.02 -17.23 -15.04
C LEU A 251 17.34 -17.71 -15.67
N ASN A 252 17.43 -17.71 -16.99
CA ASN A 252 18.65 -18.09 -17.73
C ASN A 252 19.55 -16.88 -18.07
N TRP A 253 19.30 -15.72 -17.47
CA TRP A 253 20.08 -14.48 -17.65
C TRP A 253 20.20 -14.00 -19.12
N ASN A 254 19.51 -14.66 -20.07
CA ASN A 254 19.46 -14.25 -21.46
C ASN A 254 18.76 -12.91 -21.67
N ARG A 255 17.95 -12.50 -20.70
CA ARG A 255 17.20 -11.25 -20.72
C ARG A 255 17.38 -10.51 -19.41
N LYS A 256 18.27 -9.51 -19.40
CA LYS A 256 18.40 -8.56 -18.30
C LYS A 256 17.42 -7.42 -18.53
N VAL A 257 16.75 -6.97 -17.47
CA VAL A 257 15.88 -5.79 -17.52
C VAL A 257 16.79 -4.55 -17.54
N LEU A 258 17.23 -4.16 -18.72
CA LEU A 258 18.02 -2.94 -18.94
C LEU A 258 17.25 -2.00 -19.84
N VAL A 259 16.73 -0.93 -19.29
CA VAL A 259 16.01 0.08 -20.05
C VAL A 259 17.00 1.05 -20.72
N PRO A 260 16.91 1.26 -22.04
CA PRO A 260 17.74 2.27 -22.72
C PRO A 260 17.54 3.64 -22.09
N ARG A 261 18.62 4.28 -21.69
CA ARG A 261 18.56 5.59 -21.05
C ARG A 261 18.92 6.70 -22.04
N TRP A 262 18.12 7.75 -22.07
CA TRP A 262 18.52 9.00 -22.68
C TRP A 262 19.57 9.67 -21.79
N PHE A 263 20.32 10.64 -22.36
CA PHE A 263 21.32 11.39 -21.59
C PHE A 263 20.72 11.98 -20.31
N ARG A 264 21.28 11.64 -19.14
CA ARG A 264 20.93 12.20 -17.85
C ARG A 264 22.04 13.14 -17.38
N PRO A 265 21.69 14.33 -16.82
CA PRO A 265 22.67 15.19 -16.21
C PRO A 265 23.38 14.48 -15.05
N SER A 266 24.67 14.69 -14.88
CA SER A 266 25.39 14.11 -13.74
C SER A 266 24.94 14.76 -12.43
N PHE A 267 25.06 14.01 -11.32
CA PHE A 267 24.73 14.53 -9.98
C PHE A 267 25.50 15.81 -9.65
N ASP A 268 26.80 15.85 -9.96
CA ASP A 268 27.66 17.02 -9.74
C ASP A 268 27.20 18.25 -10.54
N ASP A 269 26.77 18.05 -11.78
CA ASP A 269 26.24 19.15 -12.61
C ASP A 269 24.92 19.67 -12.09
N LEU A 270 24.04 18.76 -11.60
CA LEU A 270 22.76 19.13 -10.99
C LEU A 270 22.98 19.89 -9.69
N LYS A 271 23.93 19.45 -8.86
CA LYS A 271 24.27 20.10 -7.58
C LYS A 271 24.86 21.49 -7.81
N LYS A 272 25.77 21.64 -8.78
CA LYS A 272 26.35 22.96 -9.18
C LYS A 272 25.29 23.93 -9.68
N ASN A 273 24.28 23.43 -10.39
CA ASN A 273 23.22 24.23 -10.98
C ASN A 273 21.97 24.37 -10.08
N TRP A 274 22.05 23.97 -8.81
CA TRP A 274 20.96 24.01 -7.82
C TRP A 274 19.68 23.27 -8.26
N LYS A 275 19.83 22.26 -9.10
CA LYS A 275 18.75 21.36 -9.56
C LYS A 275 18.69 20.10 -8.69
N VAL A 276 18.69 20.30 -7.38
CA VAL A 276 18.59 19.26 -6.35
C VAL A 276 17.54 19.68 -5.35
N LEU A 277 17.05 18.73 -4.57
CA LEU A 277 16.22 18.95 -3.38
C LEU A 277 17.03 18.47 -2.18
N GLU A 278 17.31 19.35 -1.22
CA GLU A 278 18.06 19.03 -0.02
C GLU A 278 17.15 18.97 1.19
N ILE A 279 17.17 17.85 1.91
CA ILE A 279 16.51 17.66 3.21
C ILE A 279 17.59 17.75 4.26
N LEU A 280 17.46 18.68 5.20
CA LEU A 280 18.45 18.92 6.24
C LEU A 280 17.90 18.51 7.61
N TRP A 281 18.70 17.76 8.37
CA TRP A 281 18.48 17.40 9.76
C TRP A 281 17.15 16.70 10.00
N ALA A 282 16.86 15.65 9.25
CA ALA A 282 15.71 14.79 9.51
C ALA A 282 15.90 14.03 10.85
N LYS A 283 14.95 14.21 11.78
CA LYS A 283 15.11 13.83 13.22
C LYS A 283 14.00 12.94 13.74
N GLU A 284 13.17 12.36 12.94
CA GLU A 284 12.01 11.65 13.47
C GLU A 284 12.27 10.15 13.66
N HIS A 285 11.69 9.58 14.69
CA HIS A 285 11.84 8.17 15.07
C HIS A 285 13.33 7.79 15.23
N ASN A 286 13.84 6.92 14.38
CA ASN A 286 15.22 6.43 14.43
C ASN A 286 16.17 7.21 13.50
N LEU A 287 15.72 8.29 12.84
CA LEU A 287 16.58 9.13 11.99
C LEU A 287 17.50 10.01 12.87
N LYS A 288 18.80 9.93 12.61
CA LYS A 288 19.82 10.68 13.39
C LYS A 288 20.33 11.87 12.59
N ASN A 289 19.52 12.93 12.51
CA ASN A 289 19.94 14.19 11.88
C ASN A 289 20.58 13.97 10.50
N ILE A 290 19.93 13.18 9.66
CA ILE A 290 20.47 12.86 8.35
C ILE A 290 20.16 13.97 7.35
N ASP A 291 21.16 14.30 6.54
CA ASP A 291 21.03 15.18 5.40
C ASP A 291 20.96 14.34 4.13
N VAL A 292 19.97 14.62 3.26
CA VAL A 292 19.75 13.85 2.03
C VAL A 292 19.60 14.82 0.86
N THR A 293 20.31 14.54 -0.24
CA THR A 293 20.25 15.33 -1.48
C THR A 293 19.63 14.50 -2.59
N ILE A 294 18.52 14.96 -3.14
CA ILE A 294 17.79 14.27 -4.21
C ILE A 294 17.98 15.01 -5.51
N PRO A 295 18.62 14.43 -6.55
CA PRO A 295 18.75 15.04 -7.85
C PRO A 295 17.39 15.14 -8.55
N LEU A 296 17.12 16.30 -9.14
CA LEU A 296 15.89 16.52 -9.90
C LEU A 296 16.05 16.05 -11.35
N SER A 297 14.93 15.69 -11.99
CA SER A 297 14.88 15.16 -13.37
C SER A 297 15.67 13.86 -13.54
N ASN A 298 15.74 13.05 -12.49
CA ASN A 298 16.40 11.75 -12.47
C ASN A 298 15.44 10.69 -11.93
N PHE A 299 15.77 9.42 -12.22
CA PHE A 299 15.18 8.25 -11.60
C PHE A 299 15.94 7.90 -10.33
N VAL A 300 15.35 8.18 -9.18
CA VAL A 300 15.98 8.03 -7.86
C VAL A 300 15.35 6.85 -7.14
N VAL A 301 16.17 5.94 -6.63
CA VAL A 301 15.71 4.79 -5.83
C VAL A 301 16.20 4.93 -4.40
N VAL A 302 15.30 4.74 -3.46
CA VAL A 302 15.61 4.67 -2.03
C VAL A 302 15.55 3.22 -1.59
N THR A 303 16.66 2.71 -1.05
CA THR A 303 16.82 1.33 -0.58
C THR A 303 17.06 1.28 0.93
N TRP A 304 16.68 0.18 1.56
CA TRP A 304 16.91 -0.05 3.01
C TRP A 304 16.74 -1.53 3.36
N VAL A 305 17.04 -1.90 4.61
CA VAL A 305 16.79 -3.23 5.17
C VAL A 305 15.39 -3.32 5.80
N SER A 306 14.83 -4.53 5.82
CA SER A 306 13.55 -4.82 6.47
C SER A 306 13.50 -4.31 7.91
N GLY A 307 12.36 -3.73 8.31
CA GLY A 307 12.14 -3.20 9.66
C GLY A 307 12.54 -1.74 9.85
N SER A 308 13.07 -1.07 8.82
CA SER A 308 13.33 0.36 8.87
C SER A 308 12.05 1.18 8.70
N TRP A 309 12.02 2.32 9.34
CA TRP A 309 10.95 3.31 9.21
C TRP A 309 11.09 4.08 7.89
N LYS A 310 11.06 3.36 6.74
CA LYS A 310 11.06 3.92 5.38
C LYS A 310 10.05 5.04 5.20
N SER A 311 8.91 4.87 5.84
CA SER A 311 7.83 5.84 5.85
C SER A 311 8.28 7.17 6.43
N SER A 312 9.20 7.20 7.42
CA SER A 312 9.54 8.43 8.14
C SER A 312 10.23 9.47 7.26
N LEU A 313 11.25 9.09 6.48
CA LEU A 313 11.94 10.05 5.62
C LEU A 313 11.11 10.42 4.38
N VAL A 314 10.61 9.39 3.67
CA VAL A 314 9.98 9.63 2.35
C VAL A 314 8.52 9.99 2.50
N ASN A 315 7.72 9.21 3.27
CA ASN A 315 6.27 9.43 3.36
C ASN A 315 5.93 10.52 4.38
N ASP A 316 6.49 10.45 5.60
CA ASP A 316 6.08 11.33 6.70
C ASP A 316 6.73 12.72 6.63
N ILE A 317 7.97 12.82 6.18
CA ILE A 317 8.67 14.11 6.01
C ILE A 317 8.49 14.62 4.58
N LEU A 318 9.12 13.98 3.60
CA LEU A 318 9.23 14.52 2.23
C LEU A 318 7.86 14.62 1.54
N ALA A 319 7.11 13.52 1.43
CA ALA A 319 5.83 13.49 0.71
C ALA A 319 4.80 14.42 1.34
N ASN A 320 4.66 14.41 2.68
CA ASN A 320 3.73 15.28 3.37
C ASN A 320 4.11 16.75 3.25
N TYR A 321 5.40 17.08 3.33
CA TYR A 321 5.86 18.46 3.16
C TYR A 321 5.63 18.97 1.75
N LEU A 322 5.99 18.18 0.72
CA LEU A 322 5.76 18.53 -0.68
C LEU A 322 4.26 18.68 -0.98
N ALA A 323 3.41 17.76 -0.46
CA ALA A 323 1.97 17.86 -0.62
C ALA A 323 1.40 19.15 -0.01
N ASN A 324 1.88 19.53 1.18
CA ASN A 324 1.43 20.77 1.84
C ASN A 324 1.87 22.03 1.08
N LYS A 325 3.10 22.07 0.58
CA LYS A 325 3.65 23.25 -0.07
C LYS A 325 3.22 23.38 -1.54
N LEU A 326 3.23 22.28 -2.31
CA LEU A 326 2.93 22.30 -3.75
C LEU A 326 1.44 22.07 -4.04
N ASN A 327 0.81 21.13 -3.33
CA ASN A 327 -0.59 20.75 -3.59
C ASN A 327 -1.58 21.38 -2.61
N ARG A 328 -1.13 22.24 -1.69
CA ARG A 328 -1.97 22.89 -0.65
C ARG A 328 -2.73 21.91 0.24
N ALA A 329 -2.18 20.73 0.46
CA ALA A 329 -2.72 19.77 1.42
C ALA A 329 -2.51 20.27 2.87
N LYS A 330 -3.17 19.61 3.82
CA LYS A 330 -3.00 19.87 5.27
C LYS A 330 -2.64 18.57 5.96
N ARG A 331 -1.44 18.04 5.69
CA ARG A 331 -0.94 16.83 6.31
C ARG A 331 0.01 17.15 7.44
N THR A 332 0.06 16.31 8.46
CA THR A 332 1.06 16.42 9.54
C THR A 332 2.42 16.10 8.96
N VAL A 333 3.38 16.98 9.20
CA VAL A 333 4.79 16.77 8.78
C VAL A 333 5.61 16.57 10.04
N TRP A 334 6.48 15.58 10.04
CA TRP A 334 7.33 15.23 11.16
C TRP A 334 8.57 16.13 11.25
N GLN A 335 9.40 15.97 12.29
CA GLN A 335 10.46 16.92 12.60
C GLN A 335 11.65 16.88 11.63
N PHE A 336 11.99 18.01 11.06
CA PHE A 336 13.17 18.28 10.25
C PHE A 336 13.47 19.79 10.34
N ASP A 337 14.69 20.22 9.97
CA ASP A 337 15.03 21.64 10.03
C ASP A 337 14.55 22.40 8.76
N GLU A 338 14.99 21.98 7.57
CA GLU A 338 14.67 22.68 6.33
C GLU A 338 14.68 21.75 5.11
N ILE A 339 13.81 22.02 4.13
CA ILE A 339 13.89 21.45 2.77
C ILE A 339 14.12 22.59 1.78
N LYS A 340 15.27 22.54 1.08
CA LYS A 340 15.71 23.60 0.16
C LYS A 340 15.37 23.30 -1.29
N TRP A 341 15.35 24.35 -2.11
CA TRP A 341 15.24 24.30 -3.60
C TRP A 341 13.89 23.87 -4.15
N LEU A 342 12.80 24.02 -3.37
CA LEU A 342 11.43 23.77 -3.79
C LEU A 342 10.98 24.53 -5.04
N LYS A 343 11.59 25.68 -5.34
CA LYS A 343 11.25 26.52 -6.51
C LYS A 343 11.41 25.77 -7.86
N ASN A 344 12.13 24.67 -7.85
CA ASN A 344 12.36 23.85 -9.05
C ASN A 344 11.21 22.87 -9.32
N LEU A 345 10.19 22.79 -8.44
CA LEU A 345 9.08 21.86 -8.52
C LEU A 345 7.74 22.60 -8.54
N ASP A 346 6.84 22.14 -9.42
CA ASP A 346 5.50 22.72 -9.57
C ASP A 346 4.41 21.89 -8.84
N LYS A 347 4.58 20.56 -8.84
CA LYS A 347 3.58 19.62 -8.32
C LYS A 347 4.27 18.38 -7.74
N THR A 348 3.66 17.76 -6.74
CA THR A 348 4.01 16.40 -6.30
C THR A 348 2.85 15.44 -6.52
N VAL A 349 3.18 14.19 -6.88
CA VAL A 349 2.25 13.08 -7.04
C VAL A 349 2.74 11.93 -6.17
N ILE A 350 1.89 11.52 -5.23
CA ILE A 350 2.21 10.44 -4.30
C ILE A 350 1.35 9.24 -4.68
N ILE A 351 2.00 8.14 -4.99
CA ILE A 351 1.39 6.86 -5.35
C ILE A 351 1.75 5.87 -4.23
N ASP A 352 0.96 5.90 -3.19
CA ASP A 352 1.06 5.04 -2.03
C ASP A 352 0.23 3.76 -2.20
N GLN A 353 0.38 2.86 -1.26
CA GLN A 353 -0.33 1.57 -1.21
C GLN A 353 -1.77 1.68 -0.69
N SER A 354 -2.25 2.88 -0.38
CA SER A 354 -3.62 3.05 0.07
C SER A 354 -4.61 2.72 -1.06
N PRO A 355 -5.76 2.12 -0.76
CA PRO A 355 -6.77 1.84 -1.78
C PRO A 355 -7.31 3.14 -2.38
N ILE A 356 -7.76 3.08 -3.65
CA ILE A 356 -8.54 4.17 -4.24
C ILE A 356 -9.86 4.26 -3.47
N TRP A 357 -10.15 5.40 -2.91
CA TRP A 357 -11.33 5.75 -2.10
C TRP A 357 -12.14 4.53 -1.62
N LYS A 358 -12.11 4.22 -0.34
CA LYS A 358 -12.81 3.08 0.30
C LYS A 358 -14.35 3.18 0.24
N THR A 359 -14.92 3.59 -0.88
CA THR A 359 -16.36 3.60 -1.06
C THR A 359 -16.74 2.56 -2.11
N PRO A 360 -17.85 1.82 -1.94
CA PRO A 360 -18.35 0.92 -2.97
C PRO A 360 -18.60 1.62 -4.31
N ARG A 361 -18.62 2.94 -4.28
CA ARG A 361 -18.88 3.86 -5.40
C ARG A 361 -17.66 4.16 -6.25
N SER A 362 -16.49 3.91 -5.74
CA SER A 362 -15.24 4.14 -6.48
C SER A 362 -14.95 2.94 -7.35
N ASN A 363 -14.65 3.19 -8.61
CA ASN A 363 -14.29 2.18 -9.59
C ASN A 363 -13.26 2.77 -10.59
N PRO A 364 -12.57 1.93 -11.37
CA PRO A 364 -11.56 2.40 -12.32
C PRO A 364 -12.10 3.43 -13.31
N ALA A 365 -13.33 3.27 -13.81
CA ALA A 365 -13.91 4.19 -14.78
C ALA A 365 -14.14 5.60 -14.23
N THR A 366 -14.52 5.72 -12.95
CA THR A 366 -14.70 7.02 -12.30
C THR A 366 -13.40 7.65 -11.88
N TYR A 367 -12.47 6.86 -11.38
CA TYR A 367 -11.20 7.36 -10.90
C TYR A 367 -10.32 7.90 -12.04
N THR A 368 -10.31 7.22 -13.19
CA THR A 368 -9.57 7.64 -14.40
C THR A 368 -10.30 8.69 -15.23
N TRP A 369 -11.55 9.05 -14.85
CA TRP A 369 -12.41 9.98 -15.57
C TRP A 369 -12.85 9.50 -16.97
N VAL A 370 -12.55 8.26 -17.35
CA VAL A 370 -12.98 7.69 -18.64
C VAL A 370 -14.50 7.64 -18.76
N PHE A 371 -15.19 7.42 -17.64
CA PHE A 371 -16.66 7.38 -17.60
C PHE A 371 -17.30 8.68 -18.04
N THR A 372 -16.66 9.83 -17.83
CA THR A 372 -17.18 11.12 -18.31
C THR A 372 -17.27 11.13 -19.85
N ALA A 373 -16.20 10.67 -20.53
CA ALA A 373 -16.20 10.58 -21.99
C ALA A 373 -17.17 9.51 -22.50
N ILE A 374 -17.35 8.40 -21.78
CA ILE A 374 -18.34 7.35 -22.12
C ILE A 374 -19.76 7.91 -22.07
N ARG A 375 -20.11 8.67 -21.02
CA ARG A 375 -21.43 9.31 -20.89
C ARG A 375 -21.72 10.27 -22.03
N ASP A 376 -20.72 11.02 -22.49
CA ASP A 376 -20.86 11.92 -23.63
C ASP A 376 -21.21 11.14 -24.91
N VAL A 377 -20.57 9.96 -25.12
CA VAL A 377 -20.88 9.10 -26.28
C VAL A 377 -22.31 8.60 -26.23
N PHE A 378 -22.83 8.15 -25.08
CA PHE A 378 -24.22 7.73 -24.94
C PHE A 378 -25.19 8.87 -25.15
N ALA A 379 -24.90 10.07 -24.66
CA ALA A 379 -25.74 11.24 -24.85
C ALA A 379 -25.80 11.73 -26.33
N MET A 380 -24.77 11.40 -27.13
CA MET A 380 -24.72 11.70 -28.56
C MET A 380 -25.47 10.69 -29.42
N SER A 381 -25.96 9.57 -28.87
CA SER A 381 -26.75 8.60 -29.62
C SER A 381 -28.08 9.21 -30.08
N GLU A 382 -28.57 8.81 -31.26
CA GLU A 382 -29.82 9.32 -31.84
C GLU A 382 -31.01 9.16 -30.89
N GLU A 383 -31.13 7.99 -30.25
CA GLU A 383 -32.21 7.71 -29.30
C GLU A 383 -32.14 8.61 -28.06
N ALA A 384 -30.93 8.91 -27.57
CA ALA A 384 -30.77 9.80 -26.44
C ALA A 384 -31.10 11.26 -26.80
N GLN A 385 -30.73 11.70 -28.01
CA GLN A 385 -31.05 13.04 -28.51
C GLN A 385 -32.55 13.24 -28.71
N VAL A 386 -33.23 12.28 -29.29
CA VAL A 386 -34.71 12.33 -29.48
C VAL A 386 -35.43 12.45 -28.14
N ARG A 387 -34.87 11.84 -27.05
CA ARG A 387 -35.47 11.88 -25.72
C ARG A 387 -34.91 13.00 -24.85
N TRP A 388 -34.07 13.88 -25.38
CA TRP A 388 -33.42 14.97 -24.65
C TRP A 388 -32.57 14.49 -23.45
N PHE A 389 -31.95 13.32 -23.61
CA PHE A 389 -31.11 12.75 -22.57
C PHE A 389 -29.69 13.35 -22.63
N TRP A 390 -29.33 14.08 -21.61
CA TRP A 390 -28.04 14.72 -21.48
C TRP A 390 -27.02 13.80 -20.71
N PRO A 391 -25.71 14.06 -20.73
CA PRO A 391 -24.72 13.18 -20.14
C PRO A 391 -24.94 12.84 -18.65
N GLY A 392 -25.61 13.72 -17.91
CA GLY A 392 -25.98 13.48 -16.51
C GLY A 392 -26.98 12.34 -16.32
N ARG A 393 -27.79 12.02 -17.36
CA ARG A 393 -28.73 10.91 -17.34
C ARG A 393 -28.02 9.56 -17.13
N PHE A 394 -26.85 9.43 -17.69
CA PHE A 394 -26.03 8.22 -17.59
C PHE A 394 -25.12 8.21 -16.35
N SER A 395 -25.28 9.19 -15.44
CA SER A 395 -24.52 9.24 -14.19
C SER A 395 -25.25 8.46 -13.09
N PHE A 396 -24.58 7.50 -12.50
CA PHE A 396 -25.09 6.76 -11.34
C PHE A 396 -25.09 7.59 -10.04
N ASN A 397 -24.45 8.76 -10.02
CA ASN A 397 -24.48 9.67 -8.86
C ASN A 397 -25.78 10.46 -8.75
N THR A 398 -26.64 10.46 -9.79
CA THR A 398 -27.88 11.20 -9.82
C THR A 398 -29.05 10.28 -9.42
N ARG A 399 -29.79 10.64 -8.38
CA ARG A 399 -30.89 9.82 -7.81
C ARG A 399 -31.95 9.41 -8.81
N GLU A 400 -32.32 10.29 -9.71
CA GLU A 400 -33.43 10.11 -10.63
C GLU A 400 -33.24 8.99 -11.68
N TRP A 401 -31.97 8.55 -11.90
CA TRP A 401 -31.63 7.66 -13.04
C TRP A 401 -31.03 6.32 -12.60
N ARG A 402 -30.87 6.13 -11.33
CA ARG A 402 -30.34 4.90 -10.75
C ARG A 402 -31.46 3.97 -10.28
N CYS A 403 -31.14 2.74 -9.96
CA CYS A 403 -32.07 1.83 -9.33
C CYS A 403 -32.33 2.25 -7.88
N ASP A 404 -33.58 2.60 -7.54
CA ASP A 404 -33.95 3.05 -6.20
C ASP A 404 -33.88 1.91 -5.16
N ALA A 405 -34.01 0.65 -5.60
CA ALA A 405 -34.05 -0.51 -4.70
C ALA A 405 -32.67 -0.87 -4.11
N CYS A 406 -31.57 -0.64 -4.84
CA CYS A 406 -30.22 -0.92 -4.39
C CYS A 406 -29.35 0.33 -4.28
N ASP A 407 -29.95 1.50 -4.47
CA ASP A 407 -29.24 2.78 -4.43
C ASP A 407 -28.02 2.79 -5.39
N TRP A 408 -28.12 2.02 -6.53
CA TRP A 408 -27.15 1.79 -7.62
C TRP A 408 -25.97 0.84 -7.31
N ASP A 409 -25.89 0.28 -6.12
CA ASP A 409 -24.83 -0.67 -5.80
C ASP A 409 -24.93 -1.98 -6.61
N GLY A 410 -26.10 -2.27 -7.19
CA GLY A 410 -26.39 -3.54 -7.90
C GLY A 410 -26.64 -4.69 -6.92
N VAL A 411 -26.32 -4.51 -5.66
CA VAL A 411 -26.47 -5.48 -4.57
C VAL A 411 -27.18 -4.85 -3.37
N LYS A 412 -27.84 -5.67 -2.58
CA LYS A 412 -28.36 -5.30 -1.26
C LYS A 412 -27.46 -5.86 -0.19
N LYS A 413 -26.97 -5.00 0.69
CA LYS A 413 -26.20 -5.40 1.86
C LYS A 413 -27.14 -5.90 2.93
N ILE A 414 -27.01 -7.15 3.32
CA ILE A 414 -27.74 -7.75 4.46
C ILE A 414 -26.76 -7.80 5.63
N GLU A 415 -27.03 -7.00 6.66
CA GLU A 415 -26.24 -7.00 7.88
C GLU A 415 -26.64 -8.16 8.79
N MET A 416 -25.67 -8.95 9.19
CA MET A 416 -25.87 -10.02 10.16
C MET A 416 -25.17 -9.66 11.47
N HIS A 417 -25.88 -9.78 12.61
CA HIS A 417 -25.37 -9.32 13.91
C HIS A 417 -24.05 -9.96 14.35
N PHE A 418 -23.73 -11.17 13.89
CA PHE A 418 -22.53 -11.92 14.34
C PHE A 418 -21.65 -12.43 13.18
N LEU A 419 -22.01 -12.13 11.94
CA LEU A 419 -21.28 -12.57 10.74
C LEU A 419 -20.97 -11.37 9.86
N PRO A 420 -19.97 -11.47 8.98
CA PRO A 420 -19.73 -10.45 7.96
C PRO A 420 -20.99 -10.19 7.13
N PRO A 421 -21.26 -8.96 6.70
CA PRO A 421 -22.42 -8.64 5.89
C PRO A 421 -22.41 -9.43 4.57
N VAL A 422 -23.55 -9.98 4.21
CA VAL A 422 -23.74 -10.69 2.93
C VAL A 422 -24.30 -9.71 1.89
N TYR A 423 -23.73 -9.75 0.71
CA TYR A 423 -24.17 -8.95 -0.43
C TYR A 423 -25.00 -9.86 -1.36
N VAL A 424 -26.28 -9.53 -1.56
CA VAL A 424 -27.20 -10.27 -2.42
C VAL A 424 -27.54 -9.41 -3.63
N GLU A 425 -27.68 -10.04 -4.79
CA GLU A 425 -28.09 -9.38 -6.02
C GLU A 425 -29.39 -8.60 -5.85
N CYS A 426 -29.47 -7.43 -6.45
CA CYS A 426 -30.68 -6.63 -6.44
C CYS A 426 -31.72 -7.22 -7.42
N GLU A 427 -32.80 -7.76 -6.92
CA GLU A 427 -33.87 -8.35 -7.70
C GLU A 427 -34.51 -7.38 -8.71
N THR A 428 -34.49 -6.06 -8.41
CA THR A 428 -35.10 -5.04 -9.25
C THR A 428 -34.28 -4.71 -10.48
N CYS A 429 -32.97 -4.63 -10.38
CA CYS A 429 -32.10 -4.23 -11.50
C CYS A 429 -31.17 -5.34 -12.01
N SER A 430 -31.12 -6.49 -11.34
CA SER A 430 -30.26 -7.63 -11.70
C SER A 430 -28.86 -7.17 -12.10
N TRP A 431 -28.15 -6.53 -11.18
CA TRP A 431 -26.81 -5.92 -11.34
C TRP A 431 -26.72 -4.73 -12.29
N LYS A 432 -27.78 -4.38 -13.06
CA LYS A 432 -27.70 -3.31 -14.07
C LYS A 432 -27.60 -1.89 -13.51
N ARG A 433 -27.95 -1.68 -12.26
CA ARG A 433 -27.72 -0.43 -11.48
C ARG A 433 -28.53 0.78 -11.91
N TYR A 434 -29.00 0.82 -13.14
CA TYR A 434 -29.80 1.89 -13.72
C TYR A 434 -31.29 1.54 -13.74
N ASN A 435 -32.13 2.55 -13.88
CA ASN A 435 -33.55 2.34 -14.12
C ASN A 435 -33.77 1.81 -15.54
N ALA A 436 -34.91 1.17 -15.75
CA ALA A 436 -35.25 0.55 -17.03
C ALA A 436 -35.24 1.55 -18.21
N GLU A 437 -35.63 2.78 -17.96
CA GLU A 437 -35.71 3.82 -18.99
C GLU A 437 -34.30 4.23 -19.49
N THR A 438 -33.32 4.38 -18.61
CA THR A 438 -31.93 4.65 -19.01
C THR A 438 -31.33 3.49 -19.81
N LEU A 439 -31.70 2.24 -19.47
CA LEU A 439 -31.22 1.05 -20.14
C LEU A 439 -31.84 0.82 -21.55
N THR A 440 -32.85 1.59 -21.94
CA THR A 440 -33.36 1.54 -23.33
C THR A 440 -32.35 2.11 -24.33
N ILE A 441 -31.51 3.04 -23.89
CA ILE A 441 -30.51 3.67 -24.76
C ILE A 441 -29.33 2.72 -24.98
N LYS A 442 -29.02 2.50 -26.27
CA LYS A 442 -27.92 1.63 -26.68
C LYS A 442 -26.96 2.37 -27.60
N TYR A 443 -25.69 2.09 -27.42
CA TYR A 443 -24.63 2.48 -28.34
C TYR A 443 -23.97 1.20 -28.89
N LYS A 444 -23.93 1.02 -30.20
CA LYS A 444 -23.51 -0.24 -30.85
C LYS A 444 -24.09 -1.48 -30.13
N TRP A 445 -25.43 -1.49 -29.93
CA TRP A 445 -26.26 -2.52 -29.25
C TRP A 445 -25.97 -2.80 -27.77
N LYS A 446 -25.02 -2.13 -27.15
CA LYS A 446 -24.69 -2.24 -25.71
C LYS A 446 -25.33 -1.11 -24.92
N THR A 447 -25.88 -1.43 -23.77
CA THR A 447 -26.33 -0.44 -22.77
C THR A 447 -25.14 0.14 -21.99
N VAL A 448 -25.36 1.23 -21.26
CA VAL A 448 -24.32 1.79 -20.38
C VAL A 448 -23.88 0.81 -19.31
N SER A 449 -24.78 -0.05 -18.83
CA SER A 449 -24.45 -1.12 -17.88
C SER A 449 -23.54 -2.18 -18.51
N ASP A 450 -23.86 -2.63 -19.73
CA ASP A 450 -23.06 -3.62 -20.44
C ASP A 450 -21.64 -3.10 -20.70
N VAL A 451 -21.49 -1.81 -21.01
CA VAL A 451 -20.18 -1.18 -21.22
C VAL A 451 -19.38 -1.08 -19.92
N LEU A 452 -20.05 -0.79 -18.81
CA LEU A 452 -19.37 -0.75 -17.50
C LEU A 452 -18.90 -2.13 -17.02
N ASP A 453 -19.57 -3.19 -17.46
CA ASP A 453 -19.19 -4.58 -17.15
C ASP A 453 -18.10 -5.15 -18.08
N MET A 454 -17.73 -4.41 -19.16
CA MET A 454 -16.62 -4.77 -20.02
C MET A 454 -15.28 -4.65 -19.29
N THR A 455 -14.33 -5.48 -19.70
CA THR A 455 -12.91 -5.31 -19.34
C THR A 455 -12.31 -4.09 -20.05
N VAL A 456 -11.16 -3.65 -19.61
CA VAL A 456 -10.42 -2.56 -20.27
C VAL A 456 -10.07 -2.95 -21.71
N GLU A 457 -9.65 -4.20 -21.95
CA GLU A 457 -9.33 -4.75 -23.28
C GLU A 457 -10.56 -4.70 -24.22
N GLU A 458 -11.69 -5.29 -23.80
CA GLU A 458 -12.94 -5.26 -24.56
C GLU A 458 -13.40 -3.82 -24.85
N SER A 459 -13.20 -2.91 -23.90
CA SER A 459 -13.55 -1.51 -24.03
C SER A 459 -12.65 -0.78 -25.03
N LEU A 460 -11.38 -1.15 -25.16
CA LEU A 460 -10.47 -0.59 -26.16
C LEU A 460 -10.93 -0.90 -27.57
N GLU A 461 -11.34 -2.15 -27.84
CA GLU A 461 -11.90 -2.54 -29.13
C GLU A 461 -13.23 -1.85 -29.40
N PHE A 462 -14.12 -1.83 -28.40
CA PHE A 462 -15.45 -1.25 -28.55
C PHE A 462 -15.41 0.25 -28.87
N PHE A 463 -14.52 1.00 -28.21
CA PHE A 463 -14.35 2.44 -28.38
C PHE A 463 -13.21 2.84 -29.32
N ALA A 464 -12.75 1.97 -30.21
CA ALA A 464 -11.62 2.24 -31.10
C ALA A 464 -11.72 3.59 -31.86
N ASN A 465 -12.95 4.02 -32.19
CA ASN A 465 -13.22 5.29 -32.91
C ASN A 465 -13.31 6.52 -31.99
N HIS A 466 -13.08 6.38 -30.68
CA HIS A 466 -13.18 7.48 -29.70
C HIS A 466 -11.81 7.81 -29.07
N PRO A 467 -10.97 8.68 -29.68
CA PRO A 467 -9.59 8.91 -29.25
C PRO A 467 -9.44 9.33 -27.78
N LYS A 468 -10.43 10.06 -27.23
CA LYS A 468 -10.41 10.48 -25.82
C LYS A 468 -10.55 9.31 -24.87
N ILE A 469 -11.38 8.33 -25.19
CA ILE A 469 -11.60 7.12 -24.38
C ILE A 469 -10.41 6.19 -24.56
N VAL A 470 -10.01 5.91 -25.79
CA VAL A 470 -8.89 5.03 -26.14
C VAL A 470 -7.60 5.48 -25.45
N LYS A 471 -7.32 6.79 -25.41
CA LYS A 471 -6.13 7.31 -24.74
C LYS A 471 -6.06 6.92 -23.26
N ILE A 472 -7.17 6.97 -22.53
CA ILE A 472 -7.22 6.65 -21.10
C ILE A 472 -7.15 5.14 -20.89
N LEU A 473 -7.94 4.39 -21.69
CA LEU A 473 -7.97 2.93 -21.60
C LEU A 473 -6.61 2.31 -21.96
N LYS A 474 -5.91 2.87 -22.95
CA LYS A 474 -4.57 2.39 -23.33
C LYS A 474 -3.56 2.55 -22.19
N VAL A 475 -3.64 3.63 -21.41
CA VAL A 475 -2.78 3.78 -20.25
C VAL A 475 -3.10 2.75 -19.16
N LEU A 476 -4.38 2.38 -19.00
CA LEU A 476 -4.76 1.28 -18.10
C LEU A 476 -4.22 -0.06 -18.60
N ASP A 477 -4.25 -0.29 -19.90
CA ASP A 477 -3.67 -1.46 -20.54
C ASP A 477 -2.13 -1.50 -20.39
N ASP A 478 -1.45 -0.38 -20.62
CA ASP A 478 -0.01 -0.22 -20.47
C ASP A 478 0.49 -0.53 -19.03
N VAL A 479 -0.37 -0.38 -18.02
CA VAL A 479 -0.08 -0.74 -16.61
C VAL A 479 -0.67 -2.10 -16.20
N TRP A 480 -0.96 -3.00 -17.14
CA TRP A 480 -1.52 -4.37 -16.95
C TRP A 480 -2.85 -4.44 -16.20
N LEU A 481 -3.70 -3.47 -16.40
CA LEU A 481 -5.06 -3.51 -15.90
C LEU A 481 -6.07 -3.81 -17.03
N TRP A 482 -5.64 -4.51 -18.09
CA TRP A 482 -6.46 -4.86 -19.23
C TRP A 482 -7.63 -5.79 -18.87
N TYR A 483 -7.46 -6.64 -17.86
CA TYR A 483 -8.45 -7.62 -17.41
C TYR A 483 -9.49 -7.05 -16.43
N ILE A 484 -9.23 -5.91 -15.76
CA ILE A 484 -10.19 -5.35 -14.81
C ILE A 484 -11.41 -4.81 -15.54
N ARG A 485 -12.58 -4.94 -14.90
CA ARG A 485 -13.81 -4.36 -15.44
C ARG A 485 -13.87 -2.88 -15.10
N LEU A 486 -14.44 -2.08 -16.02
CA LEU A 486 -14.57 -0.63 -15.81
C LEU A 486 -15.33 -0.27 -14.54
N TRP A 487 -16.30 -1.11 -14.16
CA TRP A 487 -17.11 -0.95 -12.95
C TRP A 487 -16.60 -1.75 -11.75
N GLN A 488 -15.47 -2.36 -11.78
CA GLN A 488 -15.00 -3.14 -10.64
C GLN A 488 -14.91 -2.26 -9.39
N SER A 489 -15.61 -2.67 -8.31
CA SER A 489 -15.63 -1.89 -7.07
C SER A 489 -14.23 -1.78 -6.48
N SER A 490 -13.86 -0.62 -5.95
CA SER A 490 -12.57 -0.43 -5.29
C SER A 490 -12.33 -1.38 -4.10
N ASN A 491 -13.40 -1.89 -3.49
CA ASN A 491 -13.31 -2.85 -2.39
C ASN A 491 -12.90 -4.27 -2.86
N THR A 492 -13.09 -4.56 -4.15
CA THR A 492 -12.70 -5.85 -4.76
C THR A 492 -11.38 -5.76 -5.51
N LEU A 493 -10.84 -4.55 -5.67
CA LEU A 493 -9.51 -4.35 -6.19
C LEU A 493 -8.48 -4.67 -5.10
N SER A 494 -7.46 -5.41 -5.48
CA SER A 494 -6.28 -5.55 -4.64
C SER A 494 -5.62 -4.17 -4.44
N TRP A 495 -4.81 -4.04 -3.40
CA TRP A 495 -4.14 -2.76 -3.15
C TRP A 495 -3.17 -2.39 -4.29
N TRP A 496 -2.52 -3.37 -4.93
CA TRP A 496 -1.63 -3.16 -6.06
C TRP A 496 -2.39 -2.77 -7.35
N GLU A 497 -3.58 -3.33 -7.62
CA GLU A 497 -4.45 -2.86 -8.71
C GLU A 497 -4.85 -1.40 -8.47
N SER A 498 -5.18 -1.07 -7.23
CA SER A 498 -5.50 0.31 -6.83
C SER A 498 -4.34 1.27 -7.06
N GLN A 499 -3.12 0.86 -6.75
CA GLN A 499 -1.89 1.63 -6.98
C GLN A 499 -1.67 1.86 -8.48
N ARG A 500 -1.84 0.85 -9.31
CA ARG A 500 -1.73 0.97 -10.77
C ARG A 500 -2.83 1.84 -11.38
N VAL A 501 -4.06 1.78 -10.89
CA VAL A 501 -5.12 2.72 -11.31
C VAL A 501 -4.74 4.16 -10.97
N LYS A 502 -4.12 4.41 -9.81
CA LYS A 502 -3.58 5.74 -9.47
C LYS A 502 -2.50 6.17 -10.45
N LEU A 503 -1.54 5.28 -10.72
CA LEU A 503 -0.45 5.53 -11.68
C LEU A 503 -1.02 5.84 -13.06
N ALA A 504 -1.91 5.01 -13.59
CA ALA A 504 -2.56 5.23 -14.89
C ALA A 504 -3.27 6.60 -14.97
N THR A 505 -3.95 6.98 -13.89
CA THR A 505 -4.65 8.27 -13.84
C THR A 505 -3.70 9.44 -13.95
N GLU A 506 -2.54 9.38 -13.31
CA GLU A 506 -1.54 10.45 -13.40
C GLU A 506 -0.83 10.45 -14.77
N LEU A 507 -0.55 9.27 -15.33
CA LEU A 507 0.03 9.12 -16.67
C LEU A 507 -0.89 9.64 -17.79
N ALA A 508 -2.22 9.44 -17.63
CA ALA A 508 -3.20 9.92 -18.60
C ALA A 508 -3.33 11.46 -18.65
N LYS A 509 -2.95 12.16 -17.57
CA LYS A 509 -2.93 13.62 -17.51
C LYS A 509 -1.83 14.18 -18.42
N ARG A 510 -1.99 15.43 -18.83
CA ARG A 510 -0.88 16.14 -19.51
C ARG A 510 0.27 16.29 -18.50
N SER A 511 1.43 15.73 -18.80
CA SER A 511 2.60 15.90 -17.95
C SER A 511 3.01 17.38 -17.97
N THR A 512 3.12 17.98 -16.80
CA THR A 512 3.88 19.21 -16.60
C THR A 512 5.35 18.80 -16.43
N THR A 513 6.26 19.56 -17.01
CA THR A 513 7.69 19.43 -16.71
C THR A 513 7.91 19.90 -15.28
N LYS A 514 8.64 19.22 -14.40
CA LYS A 514 8.90 19.55 -12.97
C LYS A 514 7.89 18.97 -11.97
N THR A 515 7.26 17.85 -12.31
CA THR A 515 6.49 17.07 -11.33
C THR A 515 7.42 16.13 -10.57
N PHE A 516 7.24 16.06 -9.26
CA PHE A 516 7.93 15.12 -8.39
C PHE A 516 6.99 13.93 -8.08
N TYR A 517 7.33 12.76 -8.62
CA TYR A 517 6.60 11.52 -8.39
C TYR A 517 7.25 10.75 -7.24
N ILE A 518 6.45 10.29 -6.29
CA ILE A 518 6.86 9.40 -5.21
C ILE A 518 6.05 8.12 -5.33
N LEU A 519 6.72 6.99 -5.53
CA LEU A 519 6.12 5.68 -5.64
C LEU A 519 6.63 4.78 -4.51
N ASP A 520 5.72 4.13 -3.82
CA ASP A 520 6.04 3.21 -2.72
C ASP A 520 5.88 1.78 -3.21
N GLU A 521 7.02 1.12 -3.47
CA GLU A 521 7.17 -0.28 -3.91
C GLU A 521 6.24 -0.67 -5.07
N PRO A 522 6.39 -0.03 -6.23
CA PRO A 522 5.50 -0.25 -7.37
C PRO A 522 5.70 -1.59 -8.08
N THR A 523 6.80 -2.33 -7.82
CA THR A 523 7.06 -3.65 -8.45
C THR A 523 6.49 -4.83 -7.68
N THR A 524 5.88 -4.58 -6.54
CA THR A 524 5.27 -5.62 -5.73
C THR A 524 4.21 -6.39 -6.54
N TRP A 525 4.24 -7.73 -6.53
CA TRP A 525 3.35 -8.60 -7.30
C TRP A 525 3.54 -8.52 -8.81
N LEU A 526 4.71 -8.09 -9.29
CA LEU A 526 5.03 -8.06 -10.69
C LEU A 526 5.96 -9.21 -11.09
N HIS A 527 5.58 -9.90 -12.17
CA HIS A 527 6.50 -10.77 -12.86
C HIS A 527 7.63 -9.94 -13.53
N PHE A 528 8.80 -10.52 -13.76
CA PHE A 528 9.96 -9.85 -14.38
C PHE A 528 9.62 -9.11 -15.67
N GLN A 529 8.78 -9.70 -16.53
CA GLN A 529 8.33 -9.06 -17.77
C GLN A 529 7.57 -7.76 -17.50
N ASP A 530 6.84 -7.71 -16.41
CA ASP A 530 6.03 -6.56 -16.07
C ASP A 530 6.88 -5.45 -15.43
N VAL A 531 7.93 -5.82 -14.69
CA VAL A 531 8.92 -4.88 -14.16
C VAL A 531 9.61 -4.12 -15.31
N ASP A 532 10.01 -4.81 -16.40
CA ASP A 532 10.65 -4.22 -17.58
C ASP A 532 9.80 -3.11 -18.19
N LYS A 533 8.51 -3.37 -18.42
CA LYS A 533 7.61 -2.37 -18.99
C LYS A 533 7.33 -1.21 -18.00
N LEU A 534 7.16 -1.52 -16.68
CA LEU A 534 6.99 -0.48 -15.67
C LEU A 534 8.19 0.47 -15.66
N LEU A 535 9.40 -0.06 -15.67
CA LEU A 535 10.63 0.74 -15.77
C LEU A 535 10.65 1.61 -17.02
N THR A 536 10.23 1.06 -18.16
CA THR A 536 10.10 1.83 -19.41
C THR A 536 9.15 3.03 -19.24
N ILE A 537 8.02 2.83 -18.58
CA ILE A 537 7.06 3.90 -18.27
C ILE A 537 7.69 4.95 -17.34
N LEU A 538 8.31 4.51 -16.24
CA LEU A 538 8.92 5.42 -15.26
C LEU A 538 10.05 6.24 -15.89
N HIS A 539 10.91 5.62 -16.69
CA HIS A 539 11.95 6.35 -17.46
C HIS A 539 11.34 7.34 -18.45
N SER A 540 10.21 7.00 -19.10
CA SER A 540 9.52 7.95 -19.99
C SER A 540 9.02 9.21 -19.29
N LEU A 541 8.70 9.11 -17.98
CA LEU A 541 8.36 10.27 -17.16
C LEU A 541 9.59 11.14 -16.89
N VAL A 542 10.72 10.51 -16.58
CA VAL A 542 11.99 11.21 -16.33
C VAL A 542 12.48 11.90 -17.61
N ASP A 543 12.32 11.27 -18.77
CA ASP A 543 12.66 11.82 -20.08
C ASP A 543 11.90 13.12 -20.40
N LYS A 544 10.73 13.30 -19.75
CA LYS A 544 9.95 14.55 -19.81
C LYS A 544 10.35 15.56 -18.73
N TRP A 545 11.56 15.44 -18.19
CA TRP A 545 12.11 16.32 -17.14
C TRP A 545 11.37 16.28 -15.80
N ASN A 546 10.68 15.21 -15.49
CA ASN A 546 10.11 14.97 -14.15
C ASN A 546 11.13 14.25 -13.27
N THR A 547 10.95 14.33 -11.97
CA THR A 547 11.71 13.54 -11.00
C THR A 547 10.86 12.37 -10.55
N VAL A 548 11.42 11.18 -10.57
CA VAL A 548 10.75 9.96 -10.10
C VAL A 548 11.56 9.39 -8.96
N LEU A 549 11.00 9.39 -7.75
CA LEU A 549 11.57 8.77 -6.57
C LEU A 549 10.77 7.51 -6.27
N VAL A 550 11.47 6.39 -6.24
CA VAL A 550 10.87 5.07 -5.98
C VAL A 550 11.51 4.48 -4.74
N ILE A 551 10.68 3.96 -3.87
CA ILE A 551 11.08 3.19 -2.72
C ILE A 551 11.04 1.72 -3.16
N GLU A 552 12.18 0.99 -3.18
CA GLU A 552 12.24 -0.35 -3.75
C GLU A 552 13.34 -1.26 -3.19
N HIS A 553 13.08 -2.57 -3.30
CA HIS A 553 14.02 -3.65 -2.97
C HIS A 553 14.37 -4.53 -4.19
N ASN A 554 13.59 -4.41 -5.26
CA ASN A 554 13.78 -5.19 -6.48
C ASN A 554 15.10 -4.80 -7.17
N MET A 555 15.97 -5.79 -7.44
CA MET A 555 17.30 -5.56 -8.01
C MET A 555 17.23 -4.97 -9.42
N ASP A 556 16.24 -5.37 -10.23
CA ASP A 556 16.06 -4.81 -11.57
C ASP A 556 15.79 -3.30 -11.53
N VAL A 557 15.03 -2.84 -10.53
CA VAL A 557 14.76 -1.41 -10.35
C VAL A 557 16.00 -0.67 -9.86
N ILE A 558 16.71 -1.26 -8.89
CA ILE A 558 17.88 -0.65 -8.27
C ILE A 558 19.00 -0.46 -9.31
N VAL A 559 19.27 -1.47 -10.13
CA VAL A 559 20.31 -1.41 -11.17
C VAL A 559 19.97 -0.40 -12.28
N ASN A 560 18.68 -0.18 -12.53
CA ASN A 560 18.20 0.82 -13.50
C ASN A 560 18.08 2.24 -12.94
N ALA A 561 18.44 2.50 -11.69
CA ALA A 561 18.41 3.83 -11.08
C ALA A 561 19.49 4.75 -11.63
N ASP A 562 19.18 6.04 -11.79
CA ASP A 562 20.17 7.09 -12.09
C ASP A 562 20.92 7.52 -10.80
N HIS A 563 20.23 7.39 -9.65
CA HIS A 563 20.75 7.75 -8.33
C HIS A 563 20.12 6.86 -7.24
N ILE A 564 20.92 6.38 -6.31
CA ILE A 564 20.47 5.51 -5.22
C ILE A 564 20.75 6.19 -3.88
N ILE A 565 19.81 6.10 -2.97
CA ILE A 565 19.89 6.55 -1.58
C ILE A 565 19.74 5.32 -0.71
N ASP A 566 20.83 4.86 -0.10
CA ASP A 566 20.86 3.66 0.74
C ASP A 566 20.92 4.03 2.22
N ILE A 567 19.92 3.59 2.97
CA ILE A 567 19.73 3.95 4.39
C ILE A 567 19.82 2.69 5.24
N TRP A 568 20.77 2.67 6.20
CA TRP A 568 21.05 1.50 7.03
C TRP A 568 21.12 1.80 8.52
N PRO A 569 20.67 0.87 9.40
CA PRO A 569 21.02 0.91 10.82
C PRO A 569 22.40 0.30 11.02
N VAL A 570 23.19 0.89 11.88
CA VAL A 570 24.47 0.30 12.31
C VAL A 570 24.22 -0.96 13.15
N TRP A 571 23.15 -0.98 13.95
CA TRP A 571 22.61 -2.12 14.71
C TRP A 571 21.12 -1.89 14.94
N TRP A 572 20.33 -2.96 15.15
CA TRP A 572 18.86 -2.92 15.28
C TRP A 572 18.32 -1.93 16.35
N ASP A 573 19.13 -1.60 17.35
CA ASP A 573 18.84 -0.66 18.44
C ASP A 573 19.54 0.70 18.30
N GLU A 574 20.36 0.90 17.26
CA GLU A 574 21.09 2.13 17.02
C GLU A 574 20.49 2.92 15.86
N TRP A 575 20.84 4.20 15.85
CA TRP A 575 20.27 5.20 14.96
C TRP A 575 20.60 4.96 13.48
N TRP A 576 19.69 5.30 12.61
CA TRP A 576 19.82 5.18 11.16
C TRP A 576 20.77 6.22 10.61
N GLN A 577 21.65 5.81 9.71
CA GLN A 577 22.61 6.66 9.02
C GLN A 577 22.45 6.52 7.50
N LEU A 578 22.67 7.62 6.78
CA LEU A 578 22.85 7.59 5.34
C LEU A 578 24.19 6.92 5.04
N MET A 579 24.16 5.76 4.37
CA MET A 579 25.38 5.02 4.05
C MET A 579 26.00 5.49 2.74
N VAL A 580 25.17 5.64 1.73
CA VAL A 580 25.63 6.00 0.37
C VAL A 580 24.53 6.82 -0.34
N GLU A 581 24.98 7.86 -1.04
CA GLU A 581 24.16 8.76 -1.85
C GLU A 581 24.88 8.98 -3.18
N TRP A 582 24.80 8.03 -4.15
CA TRP A 582 25.58 8.07 -5.38
C TRP A 582 24.97 7.24 -6.52
N LYS A 583 25.72 7.12 -7.62
CA LYS A 583 25.39 6.23 -8.75
C LYS A 583 25.63 4.75 -8.37
N VAL A 584 24.99 3.85 -9.11
CA VAL A 584 25.17 2.38 -8.96
C VAL A 584 26.67 2.00 -8.94
N GLU A 585 27.48 2.59 -9.81
CA GLU A 585 28.92 2.35 -9.94
C GLU A 585 29.74 2.75 -8.68
N ASP A 586 29.27 3.72 -7.92
CA ASP A 586 29.93 4.20 -6.71
C ASP A 586 29.51 3.39 -5.48
N ILE A 587 28.26 2.89 -5.46
CA ILE A 587 27.81 1.94 -4.44
C ILE A 587 28.64 0.67 -4.49
N MET A 588 29.06 0.23 -5.67
CA MET A 588 29.96 -0.92 -5.86
C MET A 588 31.33 -0.76 -5.16
N LYS A 589 31.68 0.44 -4.70
CA LYS A 589 32.90 0.71 -3.91
C LYS A 589 32.66 0.64 -2.39
N CYS A 590 31.42 0.65 -1.92
CA CYS A 590 31.07 0.70 -0.52
C CYS A 590 30.83 -0.71 0.07
N LYS A 591 31.88 -1.40 0.46
CA LYS A 591 31.85 -2.78 0.99
C LYS A 591 30.97 -2.98 2.23
N ASN A 592 30.59 -1.92 2.92
CA ASN A 592 29.79 -1.98 4.14
C ASN A 592 28.28 -1.93 3.86
N SER A 593 27.86 -1.66 2.62
CA SER A 593 26.45 -1.68 2.22
C SER A 593 26.02 -3.11 1.86
N PHE A 594 24.92 -3.57 2.42
CA PHE A 594 24.35 -4.87 2.04
C PHE A 594 23.64 -4.82 0.68
N THR A 595 23.11 -3.66 0.31
CA THR A 595 22.59 -3.42 -1.03
C THR A 595 23.72 -3.59 -2.06
N TRP A 596 24.95 -3.12 -1.75
CA TRP A 596 26.11 -3.39 -2.58
C TRP A 596 26.39 -4.88 -2.77
N GLN A 597 26.40 -5.65 -1.65
CA GLN A 597 26.64 -7.10 -1.73
C GLN A 597 25.59 -7.81 -2.58
N ALA A 598 24.33 -7.36 -2.52
CA ALA A 598 23.25 -7.89 -3.36
C ALA A 598 23.45 -7.52 -4.84
N ILE A 599 23.83 -6.28 -5.16
CA ILE A 599 24.13 -5.82 -6.50
C ILE A 599 25.34 -6.58 -7.08
N GLU A 600 26.39 -6.78 -6.28
CA GLU A 600 27.57 -7.55 -6.69
C GLU A 600 27.20 -9.00 -7.01
N LYS A 601 26.41 -9.65 -6.13
CA LYS A 601 25.87 -11.00 -6.37
C LYS A 601 25.03 -11.03 -7.64
N TYR A 602 24.23 -9.99 -7.89
CA TYR A 602 23.35 -9.87 -9.05
C TYR A 602 24.13 -9.62 -10.36
N VAL A 603 25.13 -8.76 -10.34
CA VAL A 603 25.94 -8.41 -11.56
C VAL A 603 26.95 -9.50 -11.88
N ASN A 604 27.54 -10.18 -10.88
CA ASN A 604 28.55 -11.23 -11.04
C ASN A 604 27.97 -12.63 -11.21
N LYS A 605 26.67 -12.80 -11.31
CA LYS A 605 26.00 -14.07 -11.62
C LYS A 605 26.19 -14.53 -13.10
N ASP A 606 27.01 -13.81 -13.92
CA ASP A 606 27.37 -14.16 -15.29
C ASP A 606 28.36 -15.32 -15.39
#